data_58dfe00a91839005b5187b04a15928b3
#
_entry.id   58dfe00a91839005b5187b04a15928b3
#
_cell.length_a   1.000
_cell.length_b   1.000
_cell.length_c   1.000
_cell.angle_alpha   90.00
_cell.angle_beta   90.00
_cell.angle_gamma   90.00
#
_symmetry.space_group_name_H-M   'P 1'
#
loop_
_entity.id
_entity.type
_entity.pdbx_description
1 polymer ?
#
loop_
_entity_poly.entity_id
_entity_poly.type
_entity_poly.pdbx_seq_one_letter_code
_entity_poly.pdbx_strand_id
1 'polypeptide(L)'
;MAMKINKLEIENVKRIKAVKAEFTPNGLTVIGGNNNQGKTSILDAIAWALGGNKYKPSQAQRQGSVTPPHLHVVMNNGLIVERSGKNSTLKVIDPNGKKGGQQLLNDFVEELAINLPKFMESTSKEKANTLLQIIGVGPKLQELEMKEGELYNERRTIGQIADQKKKFAEEQTYYPDAPHELVPVNELIKQQQDILARNGENQRKRDNLSSLEEQHTFQARKVSQLMEELEKEQAKLAELTEDVNVAKKSVLELKDESTEELERNLAEIDEINRKVRANLDKDKAEEDANQYKDKYQELTRDIEAVRKEKADLLNSADLPLPELSVDNGELIYKGQKWDNMSGSDQLKVSTAIVRKLKPNCGFILLDKLEQMDMQTLEEFNHWLEQEQLQGIATRVSTGDECSIIIEDGYATKNNTVAKETEIKNTWTGKGAF
;
A
#
# COMPACT_ATOMS: atom_id res chain seq x y z
N MET A 1 -28.25 4.37 28.71
CA MET A 1 -27.11 4.46 29.64
C MET A 1 -26.29 3.19 29.51
N ALA A 2 -24.98 3.28 29.48
CA ALA A 2 -24.09 2.12 29.41
C ALA A 2 -24.20 1.27 30.69
N MET A 3 -24.12 -0.03 30.53
CA MET A 3 -24.24 -1.01 31.60
C MET A 3 -22.96 -1.08 32.42
N LYS A 4 -23.07 -0.93 33.74
CA LYS A 4 -21.95 -0.96 34.70
C LYS A 4 -22.26 -1.90 35.85
N ILE A 5 -21.22 -2.40 36.48
CA ILE A 5 -21.35 -3.28 37.66
C ILE A 5 -21.47 -2.40 38.90
N ASN A 6 -22.57 -2.51 39.62
CA ASN A 6 -22.80 -1.75 40.84
C ASN A 6 -22.32 -2.55 42.10
N LYS A 7 -22.80 -3.81 42.21
CA LYS A 7 -22.44 -4.66 43.35
C LYS A 7 -22.04 -6.05 42.90
N LEU A 8 -21.13 -6.65 43.62
CA LEU A 8 -20.62 -8.00 43.42
C LEU A 8 -20.56 -8.77 44.73
N GLU A 9 -21.17 -9.95 44.75
CA GLU A 9 -20.95 -10.90 45.85
C GLU A 9 -20.44 -12.21 45.26
N ILE A 10 -19.34 -12.70 45.81
CA ILE A 10 -18.65 -13.93 45.40
C ILE A 10 -18.45 -14.82 46.60
N GLU A 11 -18.83 -16.09 46.48
CA GLU A 11 -18.58 -17.08 47.49
C GLU A 11 -17.99 -18.36 46.85
N ASN A 12 -16.95 -18.88 47.45
CA ASN A 12 -16.32 -20.17 47.14
C ASN A 12 -15.86 -20.31 45.66
N VAL A 13 -15.33 -19.22 45.06
CA VAL A 13 -14.80 -19.22 43.70
C VAL A 13 -13.26 -19.14 43.74
N LYS A 14 -12.60 -20.11 43.12
CA LYS A 14 -11.14 -20.19 43.04
C LYS A 14 -10.48 -19.98 44.43
N ARG A 15 -9.85 -18.83 44.68
CA ARG A 15 -9.22 -18.47 45.95
C ARG A 15 -10.13 -17.65 46.87
N ILE A 16 -11.26 -17.17 46.38
CA ILE A 16 -12.19 -16.35 47.15
C ILE A 16 -13.01 -17.22 48.06
N LYS A 17 -13.06 -16.85 49.32
CA LYS A 17 -13.94 -17.42 50.35
C LYS A 17 -15.28 -16.70 50.37
N ALA A 18 -15.26 -15.39 50.62
CA ALA A 18 -16.41 -14.51 50.56
C ALA A 18 -15.96 -13.07 50.32
N VAL A 19 -16.43 -12.46 49.26
CA VAL A 19 -16.16 -11.05 48.93
C VAL A 19 -17.49 -10.38 48.58
N LYS A 20 -17.75 -9.24 49.19
CA LYS A 20 -18.78 -8.29 48.82
C LYS A 20 -18.07 -7.00 48.42
N ALA A 21 -18.38 -6.49 47.26
CA ALA A 21 -17.74 -5.28 46.69
C ALA A 21 -18.79 -4.38 46.04
N GLU A 22 -18.65 -3.10 46.26
CA GLU A 22 -19.36 -2.04 45.48
C GLU A 22 -18.34 -1.29 44.66
N PHE A 23 -18.67 -0.99 43.41
CA PHE A 23 -17.75 -0.36 42.48
C PHE A 23 -18.18 1.08 42.18
N THR A 24 -17.21 1.95 41.96
CA THR A 24 -17.47 3.31 41.50
C THR A 24 -18.13 3.25 40.11
N PRO A 25 -19.13 4.10 39.87
CA PRO A 25 -19.84 4.09 38.57
C PRO A 25 -18.98 4.59 37.40
N ASN A 26 -17.96 5.41 37.66
CA ASN A 26 -16.98 5.92 36.70
C ASN A 26 -15.60 5.87 37.32
N GLY A 27 -14.58 5.88 36.46
CA GLY A 27 -13.19 5.79 36.91
C GLY A 27 -12.77 4.39 37.28
N LEU A 28 -11.66 4.30 37.98
CA LEU A 28 -10.96 3.05 38.28
C LEU A 28 -11.22 2.59 39.71
N THR A 29 -11.74 1.38 39.88
CA THR A 29 -11.75 0.67 41.14
C THR A 29 -10.58 -0.29 41.19
N VAL A 30 -9.60 -0.05 42.04
CA VAL A 30 -8.40 -0.88 42.20
C VAL A 30 -8.60 -1.91 43.31
N ILE A 31 -8.48 -3.18 42.94
CA ILE A 31 -8.50 -4.32 43.85
C ILE A 31 -7.06 -4.69 44.21
N GLY A 32 -6.66 -4.34 45.41
CA GLY A 32 -5.31 -4.59 45.94
C GLY A 32 -5.19 -5.86 46.76
N GLY A 33 -3.99 -6.11 47.25
CA GLY A 33 -3.61 -7.24 48.11
C GLY A 33 -2.30 -7.90 47.66
N ASN A 34 -1.71 -8.68 48.52
CA ASN A 34 -0.50 -9.45 48.23
C ASN A 34 -0.75 -10.51 47.13
N ASN A 35 0.33 -11.11 46.62
CA ASN A 35 0.21 -12.21 45.68
C ASN A 35 -0.56 -13.39 46.32
N ASN A 36 -1.27 -14.12 45.45
CA ASN A 36 -2.05 -15.30 45.83
C ASN A 36 -3.26 -15.06 46.73
N GLN A 37 -3.67 -13.84 47.02
CA GLN A 37 -4.82 -13.52 47.89
C GLN A 37 -6.17 -13.65 47.16
N GLY A 38 -6.21 -13.78 45.82
CA GLY A 38 -7.45 -13.99 45.08
C GLY A 38 -7.90 -12.81 44.23
N LYS A 39 -7.08 -11.75 44.05
CA LYS A 39 -7.42 -10.55 43.25
C LYS A 39 -7.92 -10.91 41.85
N THR A 40 -7.12 -11.60 41.05
CA THR A 40 -7.49 -12.06 39.70
C THR A 40 -8.73 -12.97 39.72
N SER A 41 -8.95 -13.71 40.81
CA SER A 41 -10.15 -14.58 40.97
C SER A 41 -11.46 -13.77 41.00
N ILE A 42 -11.42 -12.49 41.38
CA ILE A 42 -12.57 -11.59 41.31
C ILE A 42 -12.89 -11.25 39.85
N LEU A 43 -11.86 -10.89 39.07
CA LEU A 43 -12.06 -10.61 37.62
C LEU A 43 -12.56 -11.86 36.89
N ASP A 44 -11.99 -13.02 37.14
CA ASP A 44 -12.45 -14.31 36.59
C ASP A 44 -13.91 -14.60 36.97
N ALA A 45 -14.30 -14.28 38.21
CA ALA A 45 -15.68 -14.47 38.67
C ALA A 45 -16.66 -13.53 37.94
N ILE A 46 -16.30 -12.27 37.73
CA ILE A 46 -17.08 -11.31 36.92
C ILE A 46 -17.17 -11.80 35.49
N ALA A 47 -16.04 -12.18 34.90
CA ALA A 47 -15.99 -12.71 33.53
C ALA A 47 -16.90 -13.94 33.36
N TRP A 48 -16.84 -14.86 34.29
CA TRP A 48 -17.70 -16.03 34.29
C TRP A 48 -19.18 -15.69 34.53
N ALA A 49 -19.49 -14.81 35.47
CA ALA A 49 -20.86 -14.40 35.76
C ALA A 49 -21.54 -13.81 34.50
N LEU A 50 -20.86 -12.90 33.81
CA LEU A 50 -21.40 -12.12 32.70
C LEU A 50 -21.15 -12.77 31.34
N GLY A 51 -19.94 -13.27 31.09
CA GLY A 51 -19.52 -13.83 29.81
C GLY A 51 -19.86 -15.30 29.59
N GLY A 52 -20.34 -15.98 30.63
CA GLY A 52 -20.85 -17.35 30.49
C GLY A 52 -19.82 -18.45 30.66
N ASN A 53 -20.22 -19.67 30.25
CA ASN A 53 -19.41 -20.88 30.51
C ASN A 53 -18.05 -20.90 29.81
N LYS A 54 -17.84 -20.12 28.75
CA LYS A 54 -16.53 -19.99 28.11
C LYS A 54 -15.47 -19.34 29.01
N TYR A 55 -15.91 -18.56 30.01
CA TYR A 55 -15.06 -17.94 31.02
C TYR A 55 -15.05 -18.68 32.35
N LYS A 56 -15.73 -19.82 32.45
CA LYS A 56 -15.75 -20.64 33.66
C LYS A 56 -14.34 -21.17 33.93
N PRO A 57 -13.73 -20.87 35.08
CA PRO A 57 -12.44 -21.45 35.48
C PRO A 57 -12.50 -22.98 35.49
N SER A 58 -11.42 -23.65 35.08
CA SER A 58 -11.34 -25.12 35.10
C SER A 58 -11.59 -25.69 36.50
N GLN A 59 -11.09 -24.99 37.55
CA GLN A 59 -11.40 -25.26 38.95
C GLN A 59 -12.14 -24.06 39.55
N ALA A 60 -13.43 -23.97 39.22
CA ALA A 60 -14.27 -22.85 39.66
C ALA A 60 -14.54 -22.88 41.17
N GLN A 61 -14.81 -24.06 41.74
CA GLN A 61 -15.05 -24.23 43.19
C GLN A 61 -13.74 -24.09 43.97
N ARG A 62 -13.78 -23.33 45.07
CA ARG A 62 -12.64 -23.16 45.96
C ARG A 62 -12.21 -24.52 46.54
N GLN A 63 -10.91 -24.79 46.50
CA GLN A 63 -10.34 -26.02 47.07
C GLN A 63 -10.64 -26.11 48.55
N GLY A 64 -11.14 -27.27 48.99
CA GLY A 64 -11.50 -27.52 50.39
C GLY A 64 -12.87 -26.97 50.81
N SER A 65 -13.65 -26.34 49.90
CA SER A 65 -15.01 -25.91 50.18
C SER A 65 -16.03 -27.05 49.91
N VAL A 66 -16.91 -27.27 50.82
CA VAL A 66 -18.04 -28.20 50.69
C VAL A 66 -19.25 -27.53 50.00
N THR A 67 -19.34 -26.20 50.06
CA THR A 67 -20.35 -25.40 49.41
C THR A 67 -19.96 -25.08 47.98
N PRO A 68 -20.90 -25.18 47.02
CA PRO A 68 -20.61 -24.84 45.63
C PRO A 68 -20.37 -23.34 45.44
N PRO A 69 -19.76 -22.92 44.31
CA PRO A 69 -19.55 -21.51 44.00
C PRO A 69 -20.90 -20.77 43.86
N HIS A 70 -20.91 -19.53 44.37
CA HIS A 70 -22.02 -18.61 44.21
C HIS A 70 -21.50 -17.22 43.74
N LEU A 71 -22.13 -16.68 42.70
CA LEU A 71 -21.86 -15.38 42.16
C LEU A 71 -23.15 -14.59 42.05
N HIS A 72 -23.16 -13.36 42.55
CA HIS A 72 -24.26 -12.44 42.46
C HIS A 72 -23.75 -11.07 42.02
N VAL A 73 -24.21 -10.60 40.86
CA VAL A 73 -23.83 -9.32 40.25
C VAL A 73 -25.07 -8.47 40.08
N VAL A 74 -25.02 -7.24 40.56
CA VAL A 74 -26.07 -6.25 40.36
C VAL A 74 -25.52 -5.15 39.47
N MET A 75 -26.22 -4.90 38.35
CA MET A 75 -25.86 -3.85 37.41
C MET A 75 -26.51 -2.52 37.78
N ASN A 76 -25.99 -1.42 37.24
CA ASN A 76 -26.46 -0.05 37.49
C ASN A 76 -27.92 0.20 37.07
N ASN A 77 -28.47 -0.57 36.14
CA ASN A 77 -29.86 -0.49 35.70
C ASN A 77 -30.79 -1.41 36.50
N GLY A 78 -30.31 -2.10 37.54
CA GLY A 78 -31.08 -3.04 38.33
C GLY A 78 -31.11 -4.47 37.81
N LEU A 79 -30.44 -4.78 36.71
CA LEU A 79 -30.31 -6.17 36.23
C LEU A 79 -29.47 -6.98 37.26
N ILE A 80 -30.00 -8.17 37.61
CA ILE A 80 -29.35 -9.08 38.54
C ILE A 80 -28.90 -10.33 37.79
N VAL A 81 -27.66 -10.70 37.93
CA VAL A 81 -27.06 -11.92 37.36
C VAL A 81 -26.56 -12.79 38.50
N GLU A 82 -27.09 -13.99 38.60
CA GLU A 82 -26.77 -14.97 39.63
C GLU A 82 -26.32 -16.28 38.99
N ARG A 83 -25.14 -16.77 39.42
CA ARG A 83 -24.64 -18.09 39.03
C ARG A 83 -24.38 -18.91 40.27
N SER A 84 -24.88 -20.11 40.30
CA SER A 84 -24.74 -20.97 41.47
C SER A 84 -24.62 -22.45 41.11
N GLY A 85 -24.08 -23.21 42.05
CA GLY A 85 -24.01 -24.65 41.98
C GLY A 85 -22.89 -25.20 41.06
N LYS A 86 -22.67 -26.52 41.15
CA LYS A 86 -21.66 -27.25 40.36
C LYS A 86 -21.87 -27.12 38.86
N ASN A 87 -23.13 -27.03 38.42
CA ASN A 87 -23.53 -26.96 37.02
C ASN A 87 -23.55 -25.52 36.45
N SER A 88 -23.15 -24.51 37.22
CA SER A 88 -23.17 -23.10 36.81
C SER A 88 -24.56 -22.64 36.36
N THR A 89 -25.60 -22.95 37.16
CA THR A 89 -26.97 -22.52 36.86
C THR A 89 -27.03 -21.00 36.82
N LEU A 90 -27.46 -20.46 35.65
CA LEU A 90 -27.61 -19.03 35.41
C LEU A 90 -29.04 -18.60 35.69
N LYS A 91 -29.22 -17.53 36.44
CA LYS A 91 -30.45 -16.81 36.63
C LYS A 91 -30.21 -15.33 36.36
N VAL A 92 -30.90 -14.78 35.37
CA VAL A 92 -30.85 -13.36 35.03
C VAL A 92 -32.25 -12.79 35.25
N ILE A 93 -32.32 -11.72 36.03
CA ILE A 93 -33.57 -11.02 36.33
C ILE A 93 -33.41 -9.59 35.83
N ASP A 94 -34.28 -9.21 34.88
CA ASP A 94 -34.27 -7.83 34.38
C ASP A 94 -34.91 -6.87 35.42
N PRO A 95 -34.78 -5.55 35.26
CA PRO A 95 -35.33 -4.57 36.20
C PRO A 95 -36.87 -4.71 36.42
N ASN A 96 -37.58 -5.30 35.47
CA ASN A 96 -39.05 -5.54 35.55
C ASN A 96 -39.39 -6.90 36.14
N GLY A 97 -38.38 -7.64 36.64
CA GLY A 97 -38.55 -8.97 37.24
C GLY A 97 -38.72 -10.12 36.25
N LYS A 98 -38.56 -9.88 34.94
CA LYS A 98 -38.60 -10.95 33.94
C LYS A 98 -37.30 -11.77 33.97
N LYS A 99 -37.44 -13.09 33.87
CA LYS A 99 -36.28 -13.97 33.81
C LYS A 99 -35.65 -13.92 32.42
N GLY A 100 -34.36 -13.69 32.36
CA GLY A 100 -33.53 -13.70 31.14
C GLY A 100 -32.51 -14.83 31.14
N GLY A 101 -31.78 -14.97 30.01
CA GLY A 101 -30.72 -15.94 29.84
C GLY A 101 -29.42 -15.29 29.41
N GLN A 102 -28.44 -16.11 29.04
CA GLN A 102 -27.12 -15.63 28.56
C GLN A 102 -27.23 -14.69 27.34
N GLN A 103 -28.22 -14.87 26.49
CA GLN A 103 -28.42 -14.03 25.32
C GLN A 103 -28.66 -12.58 25.69
N LEU A 104 -29.48 -12.34 26.75
CA LEU A 104 -29.70 -10.99 27.28
C LEU A 104 -28.38 -10.32 27.72
N LEU A 105 -27.46 -11.09 28.31
CA LEU A 105 -26.15 -10.57 28.72
C LEU A 105 -25.26 -10.27 27.51
N ASN A 106 -25.30 -11.10 26.46
CA ASN A 106 -24.50 -10.93 25.25
C ASN A 106 -24.87 -9.66 24.45
N ASP A 107 -26.06 -9.09 24.67
CA ASP A 107 -26.49 -7.88 23.98
C ASP A 107 -25.71 -6.63 24.45
N PHE A 108 -25.18 -6.64 25.68
CA PHE A 108 -24.44 -5.49 26.23
C PHE A 108 -23.04 -5.82 26.78
N VAL A 109 -22.70 -7.07 26.95
CA VAL A 109 -21.36 -7.48 27.39
C VAL A 109 -20.48 -7.72 26.19
N GLU A 110 -19.36 -7.01 26.13
CA GLU A 110 -18.37 -7.21 25.07
C GLU A 110 -17.28 -8.18 25.56
N GLU A 111 -16.93 -9.13 24.70
CA GLU A 111 -15.91 -10.14 25.00
C GLU A 111 -14.55 -9.52 25.36
N LEU A 112 -14.16 -8.47 24.63
CA LEU A 112 -12.92 -7.75 24.87
C LEU A 112 -12.95 -6.95 26.17
N ALA A 113 -14.12 -6.44 26.59
CA ALA A 113 -14.27 -5.77 27.89
C ALA A 113 -13.98 -6.71 29.06
N ILE A 114 -14.35 -7.98 28.91
CA ILE A 114 -14.11 -9.04 29.90
C ILE A 114 -12.65 -9.52 29.88
N ASN A 115 -12.01 -9.52 28.71
CA ASN A 115 -10.67 -10.06 28.53
C ASN A 115 -9.76 -9.13 27.72
N LEU A 116 -9.65 -7.89 28.20
CA LEU A 116 -8.81 -6.88 27.58
C LEU A 116 -7.33 -7.32 27.47
N PRO A 117 -6.74 -8.04 28.45
CA PRO A 117 -5.38 -8.58 28.33
C PRO A 117 -5.18 -9.45 27.08
N LYS A 118 -6.14 -10.28 26.71
CA LYS A 118 -6.06 -11.09 25.48
C LYS A 118 -5.96 -10.23 24.21
N PHE A 119 -6.68 -9.11 24.14
CA PHE A 119 -6.54 -8.16 23.05
C PHE A 119 -5.16 -7.50 23.07
N MET A 120 -4.67 -7.09 24.23
CA MET A 120 -3.35 -6.48 24.38
C MET A 120 -2.21 -7.42 23.97
N GLU A 121 -2.36 -8.72 24.22
CA GLU A 121 -1.40 -9.77 23.85
C GLU A 121 -1.55 -10.25 22.39
N SER A 122 -2.62 -9.91 21.69
CA SER A 122 -2.81 -10.30 20.29
C SER A 122 -1.77 -9.63 19.38
N THR A 123 -1.59 -10.15 18.16
CA THR A 123 -0.63 -9.60 17.20
C THR A 123 -1.04 -8.20 16.74
N SER A 124 -0.06 -7.38 16.33
CA SER A 124 -0.30 -6.03 15.78
C SER A 124 -1.32 -6.04 14.66
N LYS A 125 -1.26 -7.06 13.79
CA LYS A 125 -2.19 -7.23 12.67
C LYS A 125 -3.62 -7.55 13.13
N GLU A 126 -3.79 -8.39 14.14
CA GLU A 126 -5.12 -8.71 14.71
C GLU A 126 -5.75 -7.49 15.37
N LYS A 127 -4.96 -6.68 16.08
CA LYS A 127 -5.42 -5.43 16.69
C LYS A 127 -5.90 -4.44 15.62
N ALA A 128 -5.09 -4.24 14.57
CA ALA A 128 -5.44 -3.37 13.45
C ALA A 128 -6.70 -3.85 12.74
N ASN A 129 -6.80 -5.14 12.44
CA ASN A 129 -7.98 -5.72 11.80
C ASN A 129 -9.24 -5.54 12.65
N THR A 130 -9.14 -5.69 13.96
CA THR A 130 -10.27 -5.45 14.88
C THR A 130 -10.74 -4.00 14.77
N LEU A 131 -9.83 -3.03 14.78
CA LEU A 131 -10.19 -1.62 14.59
C LEU A 131 -10.86 -1.38 13.22
N LEU A 132 -10.25 -1.89 12.15
CA LEU A 132 -10.76 -1.73 10.77
C LEU A 132 -12.17 -2.33 10.58
N GLN A 133 -12.45 -3.46 11.23
CA GLN A 133 -13.79 -4.05 11.25
C GLN A 133 -14.81 -3.15 11.95
N ILE A 134 -14.42 -2.56 13.08
CA ILE A 134 -15.29 -1.70 13.88
C ILE A 134 -15.68 -0.43 13.12
N ILE A 135 -14.73 0.20 12.45
CA ILE A 135 -14.97 1.41 11.66
C ILE A 135 -15.54 1.11 10.26
N GLY A 136 -15.65 -0.17 9.89
CA GLY A 136 -16.30 -0.62 8.65
C GLY A 136 -15.50 -0.38 7.36
N VAL A 137 -14.24 0.07 7.44
CA VAL A 137 -13.41 0.38 6.25
C VAL A 137 -12.46 -0.74 5.85
N GLY A 138 -12.40 -1.83 6.62
CA GLY A 138 -11.46 -2.94 6.41
C GLY A 138 -11.44 -3.49 4.98
N PRO A 139 -12.58 -3.87 4.38
CA PRO A 139 -12.62 -4.40 3.02
C PRO A 139 -12.11 -3.42 1.97
N LYS A 140 -12.48 -2.15 2.08
CA LYS A 140 -12.03 -1.10 1.14
C LYS A 140 -10.55 -0.78 1.28
N LEU A 141 -10.05 -0.76 2.50
CA LEU A 141 -8.62 -0.57 2.76
C LEU A 141 -7.80 -1.72 2.18
N GLN A 142 -8.26 -2.96 2.35
CA GLN A 142 -7.59 -4.14 1.77
C GLN A 142 -7.58 -4.10 0.23
N GLU A 143 -8.68 -3.66 -0.39
CA GLU A 143 -8.75 -3.45 -1.85
C GLU A 143 -7.68 -2.44 -2.30
N LEU A 144 -7.58 -1.31 -1.61
CA LEU A 144 -6.59 -0.25 -1.91
C LEU A 144 -5.15 -0.73 -1.67
N GLU A 145 -4.90 -1.52 -0.64
CA GLU A 145 -3.58 -2.12 -0.38
C GLU A 145 -3.15 -3.10 -1.50
N MET A 146 -4.08 -3.93 -1.97
CA MET A 146 -3.82 -4.82 -3.12
C MET A 146 -3.51 -4.01 -4.37
N LYS A 147 -4.33 -3.00 -4.67
CA LYS A 147 -4.12 -2.12 -5.83
C LYS A 147 -2.77 -1.38 -5.76
N GLU A 148 -2.39 -0.85 -4.58
CA GLU A 148 -1.07 -0.24 -4.39
C GLU A 148 0.05 -1.24 -4.66
N GLY A 149 -0.08 -2.47 -4.16
CA GLY A 149 0.89 -3.55 -4.37
C GLY A 149 1.04 -3.94 -5.84
N GLU A 150 -0.06 -4.02 -6.59
CA GLU A 150 -0.06 -4.30 -8.03
C GLU A 150 0.64 -3.18 -8.81
N LEU A 151 0.26 -1.92 -8.56
CA LEU A 151 0.87 -0.75 -9.19
C LEU A 151 2.36 -0.63 -8.85
N TYR A 152 2.76 -0.93 -7.62
CA TYR A 152 4.17 -0.94 -7.21
C TYR A 152 4.99 -1.98 -7.98
N ASN A 153 4.45 -3.19 -8.13
CA ASN A 153 5.12 -4.26 -8.87
C ASN A 153 5.21 -3.93 -10.37
N GLU A 154 4.14 -3.39 -10.95
CA GLU A 154 4.15 -2.93 -12.34
C GLU A 154 5.18 -1.81 -12.53
N ARG A 155 5.19 -0.79 -11.67
CA ARG A 155 6.17 0.30 -11.73
C ARG A 155 7.61 -0.21 -11.63
N ARG A 156 7.88 -1.18 -10.74
CA ARG A 156 9.20 -1.80 -10.61
C ARG A 156 9.64 -2.46 -11.93
N THR A 157 8.75 -3.20 -12.57
CA THR A 157 9.02 -3.86 -13.85
C THR A 157 9.26 -2.83 -14.97
N ILE A 158 8.39 -1.84 -15.06
CA ILE A 158 8.51 -0.75 -16.05
C ILE A 158 9.79 0.06 -15.81
N GLY A 159 10.18 0.30 -14.56
CA GLY A 159 11.44 0.98 -14.21
C GLY A 159 12.67 0.22 -14.72
N GLN A 160 12.70 -1.09 -14.55
CA GLN A 160 13.79 -1.92 -15.08
C GLN A 160 13.87 -1.87 -16.61
N ILE A 161 12.71 -1.90 -17.28
CA ILE A 161 12.64 -1.78 -18.75
C ILE A 161 13.08 -0.37 -19.19
N ALA A 162 12.62 0.67 -18.50
CA ALA A 162 12.99 2.06 -18.79
C ALA A 162 14.51 2.26 -18.70
N ASP A 163 15.14 1.75 -17.64
CA ASP A 163 16.59 1.82 -17.45
C ASP A 163 17.36 1.06 -18.56
N GLN A 164 16.88 -0.12 -18.96
CA GLN A 164 17.46 -0.88 -20.07
C GLN A 164 17.32 -0.13 -21.40
N LYS A 165 16.13 0.40 -21.69
CA LYS A 165 15.87 1.16 -22.91
C LYS A 165 16.69 2.44 -22.96
N LYS A 166 16.81 3.15 -21.83
CA LYS A 166 17.63 4.34 -21.72
C LYS A 166 19.11 4.03 -22.00
N LYS A 167 19.67 2.99 -21.38
CA LYS A 167 21.05 2.56 -21.64
C LYS A 167 21.23 2.18 -23.11
N PHE A 168 20.30 1.42 -23.67
CA PHE A 168 20.34 1.04 -25.09
C PHE A 168 20.33 2.28 -26.00
N ALA A 169 19.51 3.30 -25.73
CA ALA A 169 19.49 4.55 -26.48
C ALA A 169 20.81 5.34 -26.33
N GLU A 170 21.38 5.38 -25.12
CA GLU A 170 22.67 6.04 -24.85
C GLU A 170 23.84 5.35 -25.58
N GLU A 171 23.78 4.03 -25.77
CA GLU A 171 24.79 3.24 -26.50
C GLU A 171 24.71 3.39 -28.01
N GLN A 172 23.59 3.89 -28.57
CA GLN A 172 23.46 4.11 -30.00
C GLN A 172 24.37 5.25 -30.47
N THR A 173 25.07 4.98 -31.59
CA THR A 173 25.94 5.99 -32.20
C THR A 173 25.11 7.04 -32.93
N TYR A 174 25.39 8.32 -32.71
CA TYR A 174 24.73 9.43 -33.40
C TYR A 174 25.74 10.17 -34.28
N TYR A 175 25.33 10.52 -35.48
CA TYR A 175 26.11 11.25 -36.47
C TYR A 175 25.43 12.60 -36.74
N PRO A 176 25.87 13.69 -36.10
CA PRO A 176 25.20 14.99 -36.22
C PRO A 176 25.24 15.59 -37.63
N ASP A 177 26.24 15.22 -38.42
CA ASP A 177 26.42 15.73 -39.79
C ASP A 177 25.66 14.90 -40.86
N ALA A 178 24.97 13.80 -40.48
CA ALA A 178 24.23 12.99 -41.43
C ALA A 178 22.85 13.62 -41.71
N PRO A 179 22.37 13.57 -42.98
CA PRO A 179 21.02 13.98 -43.33
C PRO A 179 19.94 13.24 -42.51
N HIS A 180 18.77 13.86 -42.32
CA HIS A 180 17.66 13.22 -41.60
C HIS A 180 16.98 12.10 -42.43
N GLU A 181 17.12 12.13 -43.75
CA GLU A 181 16.50 11.15 -44.66
C GLU A 181 17.56 10.40 -45.45
N LEU A 182 17.23 9.17 -45.86
CA LEU A 182 18.09 8.34 -46.70
C LEU A 182 18.25 9.00 -48.09
N VAL A 183 19.49 9.11 -48.55
CA VAL A 183 19.77 9.62 -49.91
C VAL A 183 19.41 8.54 -50.94
N PRO A 184 18.56 8.85 -51.93
CA PRO A 184 18.10 7.88 -52.92
C PRO A 184 19.23 7.50 -53.89
N VAL A 185 19.72 6.29 -53.83
CA VAL A 185 20.83 5.76 -54.67
C VAL A 185 20.37 5.46 -56.10
N ASN A 186 19.08 5.07 -56.28
CA ASN A 186 18.56 4.61 -57.60
C ASN A 186 18.63 5.66 -58.71
N GLU A 187 18.47 6.93 -58.38
CA GLU A 187 18.51 8.02 -59.34
C GLU A 187 19.93 8.26 -59.87
N LEU A 188 20.91 8.15 -59.00
CA LEU A 188 22.33 8.30 -59.34
C LEU A 188 22.83 7.08 -60.17
N ILE A 189 22.40 5.87 -59.82
CA ILE A 189 22.68 4.67 -60.63
C ILE A 189 22.13 4.82 -62.03
N LYS A 190 20.90 5.35 -62.18
CA LYS A 190 20.29 5.61 -63.49
C LYS A 190 21.09 6.64 -64.27
N GLN A 191 21.50 7.77 -63.63
CA GLN A 191 22.35 8.78 -64.30
C GLN A 191 23.68 8.19 -64.72
N GLN A 192 24.32 7.35 -63.91
CA GLN A 192 25.57 6.66 -64.27
C GLN A 192 25.37 5.75 -65.47
N GLN A 193 24.28 4.95 -65.52
CA GLN A 193 23.98 4.08 -66.66
C GLN A 193 23.72 4.88 -67.94
N ASP A 194 23.01 6.00 -67.86
CA ASP A 194 22.75 6.88 -68.99
C ASP A 194 24.06 7.53 -69.53
N ILE A 195 24.99 7.90 -68.67
CA ILE A 195 26.30 8.42 -69.07
C ILE A 195 27.15 7.30 -69.70
N LEU A 196 27.20 6.11 -69.09
CA LEU A 196 27.94 4.97 -69.66
C LEU A 196 27.40 4.57 -71.07
N ALA A 197 26.06 4.61 -71.26
CA ALA A 197 25.44 4.35 -72.54
C ALA A 197 25.90 5.40 -73.58
N ARG A 198 25.87 6.70 -73.23
CA ARG A 198 26.36 7.83 -74.11
C ARG A 198 27.82 7.67 -74.43
N ASN A 199 28.67 7.37 -73.43
CA ASN A 199 30.11 7.14 -73.63
C ASN A 199 30.36 5.95 -74.55
N GLY A 200 29.58 4.88 -74.46
CA GLY A 200 29.63 3.72 -75.35
C GLY A 200 29.25 4.09 -76.82
N GLU A 201 28.26 4.93 -76.96
CA GLU A 201 27.90 5.43 -78.28
C GLU A 201 29.01 6.34 -78.84
N ASN A 202 29.59 7.22 -78.01
CA ASN A 202 30.68 8.08 -78.44
C ASN A 202 31.91 7.26 -78.88
N GLN A 203 32.22 6.18 -78.14
CA GLN A 203 33.31 5.26 -78.51
C GLN A 203 33.06 4.60 -79.84
N ARG A 204 31.86 4.11 -80.09
CA ARG A 204 31.45 3.54 -81.43
C ARG A 204 31.64 4.57 -82.57
N LYS A 205 31.29 5.84 -82.33
CA LYS A 205 31.47 6.91 -83.27
C LYS A 205 32.97 7.17 -83.54
N ARG A 206 33.81 7.15 -82.52
CA ARG A 206 35.29 7.27 -82.69
C ARG A 206 35.86 6.11 -83.48
N ASP A 207 35.43 4.87 -83.11
CA ASP A 207 35.89 3.67 -83.84
C ASP A 207 35.45 3.67 -85.31
N ASN A 208 34.20 4.13 -85.53
CA ASN A 208 33.73 4.31 -86.89
C ASN A 208 34.51 5.39 -87.65
N LEU A 209 34.81 6.54 -87.01
CA LEU A 209 35.68 7.56 -87.62
C LEU A 209 37.06 7.01 -87.98
N SER A 210 37.73 6.29 -86.99
CA SER A 210 39.02 5.68 -87.20
C SER A 210 38.99 4.72 -88.46
N SER A 211 37.95 3.90 -88.57
CA SER A 211 37.72 2.99 -89.70
C SER A 211 37.51 3.76 -90.99
N LEU A 212 36.76 4.84 -90.95
CA LEU A 212 36.59 5.71 -92.10
C LEU A 212 37.88 6.45 -92.55
N GLU A 213 38.69 6.88 -91.55
CA GLU A 213 40.00 7.50 -91.82
C GLU A 213 41.00 6.52 -92.44
N GLU A 214 41.03 5.27 -91.92
CA GLU A 214 41.82 4.20 -92.57
C GLU A 214 41.37 3.90 -93.98
N GLN A 215 40.03 3.81 -94.23
CA GLN A 215 39.45 3.61 -95.51
C GLN A 215 39.77 4.82 -96.45
N HIS A 216 39.63 6.03 -95.95
CA HIS A 216 40.02 7.25 -96.64
C HIS A 216 41.51 7.23 -97.05
N THR A 217 42.40 6.90 -96.10
CA THR A 217 43.85 6.86 -96.30
C THR A 217 44.16 5.78 -97.34
N PHE A 218 43.54 4.61 -97.24
CA PHE A 218 43.68 3.54 -98.23
C PHE A 218 43.17 3.98 -99.59
N GLN A 219 42.01 4.62 -99.60
CA GLN A 219 41.43 5.08 -100.87
C GLN A 219 42.21 6.28 -101.47
N ALA A 220 42.75 7.18 -100.62
CA ALA A 220 43.65 8.24 -101.09
C ALA A 220 44.92 7.74 -101.74
N ARG A 221 45.54 6.67 -101.15
CA ARG A 221 46.70 5.97 -101.82
C ARG A 221 46.29 5.31 -103.11
N LYS A 222 45.11 4.70 -103.18
CA LYS A 222 44.58 4.10 -104.37
C LYS A 222 44.24 5.17 -105.43
N VAL A 223 43.71 6.34 -105.03
CA VAL A 223 43.49 7.52 -105.91
C VAL A 223 44.79 8.08 -106.46
N SER A 224 45.88 8.12 -105.68
CA SER A 224 47.19 8.53 -106.21
C SER A 224 47.75 7.52 -107.24
N GLN A 225 47.40 6.26 -107.15
CA GLN A 225 47.67 5.23 -108.18
C GLN A 225 46.72 5.29 -109.37
N LEU A 226 45.52 5.80 -109.14
CA LEU A 226 44.49 5.92 -110.16
C LEU A 226 44.36 7.33 -110.74
N MET A 227 45.33 8.26 -110.53
CA MET A 227 45.36 9.60 -111.10
C MET A 227 45.53 9.58 -112.61
N GLU A 228 45.90 8.45 -113.22
CA GLU A 228 45.83 8.18 -114.65
C GLU A 228 44.38 7.74 -115.15
N GLU A 229 43.48 7.35 -114.21
CA GLU A 229 42.04 7.12 -114.40
C GLU A 229 41.17 8.30 -113.85
N LEU A 230 41.71 9.50 -113.85
CA LEU A 230 41.44 10.61 -112.94
C LEU A 230 40.07 11.28 -113.09
N GLU A 231 39.36 11.19 -114.12
CA GLU A 231 38.09 11.99 -114.27
C GLU A 231 36.84 11.35 -113.67
N LYS A 232 36.82 10.03 -113.43
CA LYS A 232 35.66 9.35 -112.87
C LYS A 232 35.68 9.23 -111.32
N GLU A 233 36.82 9.33 -110.68
CA GLU A 233 36.97 9.12 -109.24
C GLU A 233 37.00 10.44 -108.43
N GLN A 234 37.17 11.62 -109.07
CA GLN A 234 37.12 12.92 -108.38
C GLN A 234 35.74 13.26 -107.80
N ALA A 235 34.67 12.80 -108.48
CA ALA A 235 33.30 12.98 -107.94
C ALA A 235 33.07 12.14 -106.68
N LYS A 236 33.65 10.95 -106.63
CA LYS A 236 33.49 10.03 -105.47
C LYS A 236 34.34 10.43 -104.28
N LEU A 237 35.52 11.03 -104.53
CA LEU A 237 36.37 11.60 -103.51
C LEU A 237 35.75 12.83 -102.81
N ALA A 238 35.04 13.68 -103.63
CA ALA A 238 34.36 14.86 -103.05
C ALA A 238 33.24 14.43 -102.05
N GLU A 239 32.45 13.36 -102.48
CA GLU A 239 31.41 12.81 -101.59
C GLU A 239 31.97 12.19 -100.29
N LEU A 240 33.06 11.39 -100.43
CA LEU A 240 33.74 10.78 -99.22
C LEU A 240 34.42 11.82 -98.38
N THR A 241 34.93 12.92 -98.94
CA THR A 241 35.56 14.01 -98.20
C THR A 241 34.53 14.78 -97.37
N GLU A 242 33.32 14.97 -97.92
CA GLU A 242 32.21 15.59 -97.16
C GLU A 242 31.76 14.68 -95.99
N ASP A 243 31.60 13.36 -96.23
CA ASP A 243 31.24 12.40 -95.15
C ASP A 243 32.32 12.35 -94.07
N VAL A 244 33.61 12.38 -94.40
CA VAL A 244 34.72 12.46 -93.42
C VAL A 244 34.67 13.77 -92.67
N ASN A 245 34.40 14.89 -93.33
CA ASN A 245 34.32 16.19 -92.63
C ASN A 245 33.13 16.26 -91.71
N VAL A 246 31.99 15.69 -92.06
CA VAL A 246 30.80 15.58 -91.16
C VAL A 246 31.12 14.68 -90.00
N ALA A 247 31.75 13.51 -90.22
CA ALA A 247 32.15 12.59 -89.14
C ALA A 247 33.17 13.20 -88.22
N LYS A 248 34.20 13.95 -88.72
CA LYS A 248 35.19 14.68 -87.90
C LYS A 248 34.56 15.76 -87.04
N LYS A 249 33.60 16.53 -87.61
CA LYS A 249 32.90 17.55 -86.80
C LYS A 249 32.10 16.89 -85.68
N SER A 250 31.39 15.78 -85.92
CA SER A 250 30.59 15.10 -84.94
C SER A 250 31.47 14.50 -83.78
N VAL A 251 32.74 14.05 -84.08
CA VAL A 251 33.66 13.55 -83.05
C VAL A 251 34.28 14.69 -82.24
N LEU A 252 34.55 15.87 -82.92
CA LEU A 252 35.10 17.00 -82.15
C LEU A 252 34.09 17.58 -81.16
N GLU A 253 32.78 17.37 -81.38
CA GLU A 253 31.72 17.79 -80.48
C GLU A 253 31.39 16.76 -79.43
N LEU A 254 31.97 15.53 -79.46
CA LEU A 254 31.74 14.48 -78.51
C LEU A 254 32.53 14.76 -77.19
N LYS A 255 31.82 15.00 -76.09
CA LYS A 255 32.36 15.11 -74.76
C LYS A 255 31.95 13.87 -74.00
N ASP A 256 32.95 13.14 -73.46
CA ASP A 256 32.72 12.09 -72.51
C ASP A 256 32.53 12.71 -71.14
N GLU A 257 31.48 12.33 -70.44
CA GLU A 257 31.26 12.72 -69.07
C GLU A 257 31.93 11.71 -68.15
N SER A 258 32.64 12.20 -67.15
CA SER A 258 33.32 11.36 -66.15
C SER A 258 32.24 10.76 -65.17
N THR A 259 32.35 9.48 -64.88
CA THR A 259 31.55 8.79 -63.87
C THR A 259 32.26 8.72 -62.52
N GLU A 260 33.53 9.17 -62.43
CA GLU A 260 34.32 9.10 -61.20
C GLU A 260 33.69 9.83 -60.01
N GLU A 261 33.04 10.97 -60.29
CA GLU A 261 32.35 11.74 -59.27
C GLU A 261 31.11 11.00 -58.77
N LEU A 262 30.35 10.35 -59.70
CA LEU A 262 29.17 9.57 -59.36
C LEU A 262 29.55 8.27 -58.63
N GLU A 263 30.62 7.61 -58.98
CA GLU A 263 31.15 6.43 -58.26
C GLU A 263 31.61 6.76 -56.86
N ARG A 264 32.28 7.89 -56.69
CA ARG A 264 32.66 8.41 -55.38
C ARG A 264 31.44 8.80 -54.58
N ASN A 265 30.47 9.50 -55.20
CA ASN A 265 29.23 9.88 -54.55
C ASN A 265 28.40 8.67 -54.13
N LEU A 266 28.37 7.56 -54.92
CA LEU A 266 27.69 6.32 -54.56
C LEU A 266 28.33 5.66 -53.32
N ALA A 267 29.65 5.63 -53.21
CA ALA A 267 30.38 5.12 -52.03
C ALA A 267 30.15 6.01 -50.82
N GLU A 268 30.14 7.35 -51.01
CA GLU A 268 29.85 8.32 -49.97
C GLU A 268 28.41 8.23 -49.47
N ILE A 269 27.43 7.98 -50.38
CA ILE A 269 26.01 7.82 -50.04
C ILE A 269 25.76 6.56 -49.19
N ASP A 270 26.43 5.45 -49.49
CA ASP A 270 26.32 4.26 -48.63
C ASP A 270 26.79 4.55 -47.20
N GLU A 271 27.86 5.29 -47.06
CA GLU A 271 28.36 5.72 -45.74
C GLU A 271 27.39 6.73 -45.09
N ILE A 272 26.88 7.69 -45.84
CA ILE A 272 25.86 8.67 -45.39
C ILE A 272 24.61 7.92 -44.96
N ASN A 273 24.09 7.01 -45.77
CA ASN A 273 22.90 6.23 -45.47
C ASN A 273 23.10 5.30 -44.27
N ARG A 274 24.29 4.80 -44.04
CA ARG A 274 24.65 4.05 -42.81
C ARG A 274 24.52 4.95 -41.58
N LYS A 275 25.02 6.18 -41.64
CA LYS A 275 24.91 7.17 -40.57
C LYS A 275 23.48 7.61 -40.32
N VAL A 276 22.70 7.83 -41.39
CA VAL A 276 21.28 8.17 -41.27
C VAL A 276 20.50 7.04 -40.58
N ARG A 277 20.72 5.76 -40.96
CA ARG A 277 20.08 4.64 -40.31
C ARG A 277 20.46 4.57 -38.82
N ALA A 278 21.72 4.76 -38.46
CA ALA A 278 22.17 4.79 -37.07
C ALA A 278 21.45 5.89 -36.26
N ASN A 279 21.28 7.09 -36.86
CA ASN A 279 20.55 8.18 -36.23
C ASN A 279 19.05 7.85 -36.04
N LEU A 280 18.39 7.30 -37.06
CA LEU A 280 16.99 6.88 -36.97
C LEU A 280 16.78 5.77 -35.92
N ASP A 281 17.73 4.83 -35.84
CA ASP A 281 17.68 3.78 -34.81
C ASP A 281 17.87 4.37 -33.41
N LYS A 282 18.73 5.39 -33.26
CA LYS A 282 18.89 6.11 -32.00
C LYS A 282 17.64 6.89 -31.62
N ASP A 283 17.09 7.68 -32.55
CA ASP A 283 15.86 8.46 -32.31
C ASP A 283 14.73 7.54 -31.86
N LYS A 284 14.56 6.38 -32.52
CA LYS A 284 13.56 5.38 -32.15
C LYS A 284 13.84 4.77 -30.75
N ALA A 285 15.12 4.51 -30.41
CA ALA A 285 15.48 4.00 -29.11
C ALA A 285 15.24 5.03 -28.00
N GLU A 286 15.48 6.32 -28.28
CA GLU A 286 15.19 7.42 -27.35
C GLU A 286 13.68 7.62 -27.16
N GLU A 287 12.89 7.51 -28.22
CA GLU A 287 11.42 7.55 -28.16
C GLU A 287 10.89 6.41 -27.28
N ASP A 288 11.34 5.17 -27.55
CA ASP A 288 11.00 4.01 -26.74
C ASP A 288 11.36 4.23 -25.24
N ALA A 289 12.55 4.74 -24.96
CA ALA A 289 13.01 5.00 -23.60
C ALA A 289 12.12 6.07 -22.90
N ASN A 290 11.76 7.12 -23.62
CA ASN A 290 10.87 8.16 -23.12
C ASN A 290 9.47 7.63 -22.84
N GLN A 291 8.88 6.79 -23.69
CA GLN A 291 7.58 6.17 -23.47
C GLN A 291 7.56 5.35 -22.17
N TYR A 292 8.59 4.54 -21.90
CA TYR A 292 8.68 3.77 -20.65
C TYR A 292 8.93 4.65 -19.44
N LYS A 293 9.68 5.74 -19.58
CA LYS A 293 9.86 6.74 -18.52
C LYS A 293 8.55 7.43 -18.15
N ASP A 294 7.76 7.82 -19.15
CA ASP A 294 6.46 8.45 -18.93
C ASP A 294 5.49 7.50 -18.25
N LYS A 295 5.45 6.23 -18.67
CA LYS A 295 4.65 5.19 -18.01
C LYS A 295 5.09 4.96 -16.57
N TYR A 296 6.38 4.98 -16.27
CA TYR A 296 6.89 4.91 -14.89
C TYR A 296 6.40 6.08 -14.03
N GLN A 297 6.40 7.30 -14.59
CA GLN A 297 5.92 8.49 -13.90
C GLN A 297 4.40 8.45 -13.68
N GLU A 298 3.64 7.95 -14.65
CA GLU A 298 2.19 7.73 -14.52
C GLU A 298 1.88 6.76 -13.38
N LEU A 299 2.51 5.60 -13.36
CA LEU A 299 2.36 4.63 -12.28
C LEU A 299 2.78 5.19 -10.91
N THR A 300 3.77 6.09 -10.87
CA THR A 300 4.15 6.78 -9.62
C THR A 300 3.01 7.68 -9.14
N ARG A 301 2.37 8.45 -10.03
CA ARG A 301 1.21 9.29 -9.70
C ARG A 301 0.02 8.46 -9.25
N ASP A 302 -0.22 7.31 -9.89
CA ASP A 302 -1.31 6.41 -9.51
C ASP A 302 -1.10 5.81 -8.12
N ILE A 303 0.12 5.43 -7.77
CA ILE A 303 0.48 4.98 -6.41
C ILE A 303 0.23 6.08 -5.38
N GLU A 304 0.63 7.33 -5.68
CA GLU A 304 0.40 8.46 -4.79
C GLU A 304 -1.10 8.76 -4.63
N ALA A 305 -1.88 8.63 -5.70
CA ALA A 305 -3.33 8.78 -5.66
C ALA A 305 -3.99 7.71 -4.77
N VAL A 306 -3.59 6.44 -4.90
CA VAL A 306 -4.09 5.34 -4.05
C VAL A 306 -3.69 5.56 -2.58
N ARG A 307 -2.47 6.01 -2.31
CA ARG A 307 -2.01 6.35 -0.94
C ARG A 307 -2.84 7.47 -0.33
N LYS A 308 -3.14 8.49 -1.12
CA LYS A 308 -4.02 9.58 -0.70
C LYS A 308 -5.42 9.06 -0.41
N GLU A 309 -6.00 8.24 -1.28
CA GLU A 309 -7.32 7.64 -1.06
C GLU A 309 -7.35 6.78 0.22
N LYS A 310 -6.30 6.01 0.52
CA LYS A 310 -6.14 5.30 1.79
C LYS A 310 -6.13 6.23 3.00
N ALA A 311 -5.36 7.32 2.92
CA ALA A 311 -5.31 8.31 3.99
C ALA A 311 -6.66 9.01 4.19
N ASP A 312 -7.32 9.42 3.12
CA ASP A 312 -8.63 10.05 3.16
C ASP A 312 -9.70 9.11 3.74
N LEU A 313 -9.67 7.82 3.36
CA LEU A 313 -10.56 6.78 3.90
C LEU A 313 -10.39 6.63 5.41
N LEU A 314 -9.16 6.57 5.91
CA LEU A 314 -8.87 6.45 7.34
C LEU A 314 -9.20 7.75 8.11
N ASN A 315 -8.90 8.92 7.53
CA ASN A 315 -9.17 10.21 8.15
C ASN A 315 -10.68 10.53 8.23
N SER A 316 -11.46 10.02 7.27
CA SER A 316 -12.92 10.17 7.27
C SER A 316 -13.64 9.14 8.15
N ALA A 317 -12.94 8.11 8.62
CA ALA A 317 -13.50 7.08 9.46
C ALA A 317 -13.76 7.61 10.89
N ASP A 318 -14.87 7.15 11.48
CA ASP A 318 -15.22 7.48 12.89
C ASP A 318 -14.35 6.65 13.85
N LEU A 319 -13.10 7.09 14.01
CA LEU A 319 -12.13 6.45 14.89
C LEU A 319 -12.48 6.63 16.36
N PRO A 320 -12.23 5.62 17.21
CA PRO A 320 -12.60 5.67 18.62
C PRO A 320 -11.77 6.65 19.48
N LEU A 321 -10.64 7.11 18.97
CA LEU A 321 -9.79 8.14 19.59
C LEU A 321 -9.24 9.08 18.53
N PRO A 322 -9.10 10.38 18.87
CA PRO A 322 -8.31 11.29 18.03
C PRO A 322 -6.86 10.79 17.94
N GLU A 323 -6.20 11.02 16.82
CA GLU A 323 -4.82 10.58 16.52
C GLU A 323 -4.59 9.05 16.49
N LEU A 324 -5.66 8.24 16.58
CA LEU A 324 -5.58 6.80 16.33
C LEU A 324 -5.68 6.57 14.81
N SER A 325 -4.84 5.72 14.27
CA SER A 325 -4.84 5.34 12.86
C SER A 325 -4.32 3.92 12.65
N VAL A 326 -4.34 3.46 11.41
CA VAL A 326 -3.74 2.19 10.99
C VAL A 326 -2.81 2.47 9.82
N ASP A 327 -1.57 2.02 9.90
CA ASP A 327 -0.61 2.07 8.80
C ASP A 327 0.10 0.72 8.68
N ASN A 328 0.16 0.19 7.44
CA ASN A 328 0.78 -1.10 7.12
C ASN A 328 0.28 -2.27 8.00
N GLY A 329 -1.01 -2.26 8.38
CA GLY A 329 -1.61 -3.30 9.22
C GLY A 329 -1.23 -3.24 10.70
N GLU A 330 -0.72 -2.11 11.18
CA GLU A 330 -0.39 -1.86 12.58
C GLU A 330 -1.17 -0.67 13.13
N LEU A 331 -1.53 -0.71 14.40
CA LEU A 331 -2.13 0.42 15.11
C LEU A 331 -1.09 1.50 15.37
N ILE A 332 -1.44 2.73 15.05
CA ILE A 332 -0.64 3.92 15.36
C ILE A 332 -1.48 4.86 16.22
N TYR A 333 -0.92 5.33 17.32
CA TYR A 333 -1.53 6.33 18.17
C TYR A 333 -0.50 7.41 18.53
N LYS A 334 -0.84 8.67 18.31
CA LYS A 334 0.09 9.81 18.49
C LYS A 334 1.41 9.62 17.73
N GLY A 335 1.34 9.05 16.55
CA GLY A 335 2.52 8.75 15.71
C GLY A 335 3.38 7.57 16.18
N GLN A 336 3.02 6.87 17.26
CA GLN A 336 3.73 5.70 17.77
C GLN A 336 3.03 4.40 17.36
N LYS A 337 3.82 3.41 16.93
CA LYS A 337 3.35 2.03 16.72
C LYS A 337 3.06 1.36 18.05
N TRP A 338 2.19 0.36 18.05
CA TRP A 338 1.75 -0.35 19.27
C TRP A 338 2.87 -0.71 20.25
N ASP A 339 3.95 -1.29 19.74
CA ASP A 339 5.06 -1.76 20.61
C ASP A 339 5.89 -0.61 21.23
N ASN A 340 5.78 0.60 20.68
CA ASN A 340 6.44 1.81 21.17
C ASN A 340 5.52 2.68 22.02
N MET A 341 4.23 2.33 22.15
CA MET A 341 3.29 3.06 22.99
C MET A 341 3.58 2.80 24.48
N SER A 342 3.34 3.80 25.31
CA SER A 342 3.30 3.58 26.76
C SER A 342 2.19 2.59 27.13
N GLY A 343 2.36 1.88 28.24
CA GLY A 343 1.32 0.97 28.76
C GLY A 343 -0.04 1.69 28.96
N SER A 344 -0.01 2.96 29.37
CA SER A 344 -1.21 3.80 29.49
C SER A 344 -1.88 4.06 28.14
N ASP A 345 -1.11 4.40 27.10
CA ASP A 345 -1.65 4.62 25.77
C ASP A 345 -2.23 3.34 25.17
N GLN A 346 -1.55 2.19 25.36
CA GLN A 346 -2.06 0.89 24.95
C GLN A 346 -3.41 0.57 25.64
N LEU A 347 -3.55 0.87 26.92
CA LEU A 347 -4.82 0.69 27.66
C LEU A 347 -5.90 1.65 27.16
N LYS A 348 -5.59 2.93 26.91
CA LYS A 348 -6.52 3.90 26.37
C LYS A 348 -7.04 3.47 24.99
N VAL A 349 -6.15 3.09 24.09
CA VAL A 349 -6.50 2.59 22.75
C VAL A 349 -7.37 1.33 22.84
N SER A 350 -6.96 0.34 23.63
CA SER A 350 -7.71 -0.90 23.81
C SER A 350 -9.11 -0.66 24.37
N THR A 351 -9.22 0.21 25.37
CA THR A 351 -10.50 0.57 26.00
C THR A 351 -11.43 1.32 25.04
N ALA A 352 -10.88 2.24 24.26
CA ALA A 352 -11.66 2.99 23.26
C ALA A 352 -12.20 2.06 22.15
N ILE A 353 -11.40 1.08 21.71
CA ILE A 353 -11.81 0.04 20.76
C ILE A 353 -12.97 -0.78 21.34
N VAL A 354 -12.86 -1.25 22.58
CA VAL A 354 -13.92 -2.00 23.27
C VAL A 354 -15.23 -1.20 23.35
N ARG A 355 -15.13 0.07 23.74
CA ARG A 355 -16.29 0.97 23.81
C ARG A 355 -16.98 1.15 22.47
N LYS A 356 -16.21 1.25 21.39
CA LYS A 356 -16.77 1.41 20.03
C LYS A 356 -17.49 0.16 19.55
N LEU A 357 -17.00 -1.03 19.93
CA LEU A 357 -17.62 -2.32 19.60
C LEU A 357 -19.02 -2.46 20.22
N LYS A 358 -19.13 -2.13 21.50
CA LYS A 358 -20.37 -2.24 22.27
C LYS A 358 -20.57 -0.98 23.11
N PRO A 359 -21.18 0.07 22.56
CA PRO A 359 -21.39 1.34 23.28
C PRO A 359 -22.24 1.17 24.58
N ASN A 360 -23.01 0.09 24.64
CA ASN A 360 -23.79 -0.24 25.84
C ASN A 360 -22.99 -0.92 26.94
N CYS A 361 -21.77 -1.42 26.68
CA CYS A 361 -20.84 -1.93 27.69
C CYS A 361 -20.09 -0.76 28.34
N GLY A 362 -20.42 -0.44 29.57
CA GLY A 362 -19.85 0.70 30.31
C GLY A 362 -18.73 0.32 31.28
N PHE A 363 -18.20 -0.90 31.22
CA PHE A 363 -17.12 -1.36 32.12
C PHE A 363 -16.04 -2.12 31.35
N ILE A 364 -14.85 -2.18 31.94
CA ILE A 364 -13.71 -2.98 31.49
C ILE A 364 -13.05 -3.68 32.68
N LEU A 365 -12.48 -4.86 32.44
CA LEU A 365 -11.71 -5.60 33.41
C LEU A 365 -10.21 -5.57 33.06
N LEU A 366 -9.40 -5.18 34.02
CA LEU A 366 -7.96 -4.96 33.84
C LEU A 366 -7.19 -5.79 34.88
N ASP A 367 -6.31 -6.66 34.46
CA ASP A 367 -5.49 -7.45 35.39
C ASP A 367 -4.05 -6.91 35.42
N LYS A 368 -3.45 -6.95 36.60
CA LYS A 368 -2.01 -6.72 36.83
C LYS A 368 -1.53 -5.30 36.45
N LEU A 369 -2.18 -4.25 36.99
CA LEU A 369 -1.74 -2.87 36.81
C LEU A 369 -0.54 -2.46 37.67
N GLU A 370 0.20 -3.39 38.27
CA GLU A 370 1.42 -3.10 39.00
C GLU A 370 2.56 -2.53 38.12
N GLN A 371 2.49 -2.68 36.82
CA GLN A 371 3.46 -2.10 35.86
C GLN A 371 3.27 -0.59 35.68
N MET A 372 2.12 -0.03 36.08
CA MET A 372 1.86 1.40 36.00
C MET A 372 2.34 2.08 37.28
N ASP A 373 3.07 3.19 37.16
CA ASP A 373 3.33 4.07 38.28
C ASP A 373 2.04 4.77 38.75
N MET A 374 2.10 5.45 39.91
CA MET A 374 0.93 6.07 40.48
C MET A 374 0.38 7.23 39.65
N GLN A 375 1.26 8.04 39.04
CA GLN A 375 0.86 9.15 38.20
C GLN A 375 0.12 8.64 36.97
N THR A 376 0.66 7.65 36.28
CA THR A 376 0.04 7.02 35.11
C THR A 376 -1.32 6.38 35.47
N LEU A 377 -1.43 5.77 36.61
CA LEU A 377 -2.68 5.19 37.12
C LEU A 377 -3.75 6.27 37.34
N GLU A 378 -3.36 7.38 37.95
CA GLU A 378 -4.26 8.52 38.17
C GLU A 378 -4.70 9.20 36.88
N GLU A 379 -3.80 9.42 35.93
CA GLU A 379 -4.12 9.93 34.59
C GLU A 379 -5.09 9.00 33.84
N PHE A 380 -4.91 7.70 33.96
CA PHE A 380 -5.82 6.71 33.36
C PHE A 380 -7.18 6.71 34.07
N ASN A 381 -7.22 6.81 35.41
CA ASN A 381 -8.44 6.95 36.18
C ASN A 381 -9.23 8.19 35.74
N HIS A 382 -8.55 9.34 35.66
CA HIS A 382 -9.19 10.58 35.23
C HIS A 382 -9.74 10.51 33.80
N TRP A 383 -9.01 9.89 32.89
CA TRP A 383 -9.48 9.65 31.52
C TRP A 383 -10.74 8.74 31.50
N LEU A 384 -10.80 7.68 32.32
CA LEU A 384 -11.98 6.82 32.45
C LEU A 384 -13.19 7.60 32.99
N GLU A 385 -12.97 8.53 33.93
CA GLU A 385 -14.04 9.40 34.49
C GLU A 385 -14.60 10.33 33.40
N GLN A 386 -13.72 10.96 32.61
CA GLN A 386 -14.10 11.82 31.49
C GLN A 386 -14.92 11.07 30.45
N GLU A 387 -14.51 9.86 30.13
CA GLU A 387 -15.19 8.96 29.19
C GLU A 387 -16.43 8.29 29.78
N GLN A 388 -16.74 8.54 31.05
CA GLN A 388 -17.84 7.89 31.80
C GLN A 388 -17.77 6.36 31.76
N LEU A 389 -16.56 5.81 31.84
CA LEU A 389 -16.32 4.37 31.87
C LEU A 389 -15.97 3.91 33.28
N GLN A 390 -16.30 2.66 33.56
CA GLN A 390 -15.91 1.96 34.79
C GLN A 390 -14.76 1.01 34.50
N GLY A 391 -13.63 1.18 35.18
CA GLY A 391 -12.53 0.25 35.21
C GLY A 391 -12.51 -0.56 36.49
N ILE A 392 -12.44 -1.87 36.41
CA ILE A 392 -12.23 -2.75 37.58
C ILE A 392 -10.86 -3.42 37.36
N ALA A 393 -9.91 -3.07 38.21
CA ALA A 393 -8.52 -3.46 38.02
C ALA A 393 -7.93 -4.20 39.23
N THR A 394 -6.94 -5.08 38.97
CA THR A 394 -6.13 -5.67 40.04
C THR A 394 -4.75 -5.05 40.04
N ARG A 395 -4.19 -4.91 41.25
CA ARG A 395 -2.82 -4.46 41.48
C ARG A 395 -2.20 -5.17 42.68
N VAL A 396 -0.91 -5.46 42.60
CA VAL A 396 -0.16 -5.97 43.77
C VAL A 396 0.24 -4.75 44.60
N SER A 397 -0.65 -4.36 45.48
CA SER A 397 -0.47 -3.23 46.41
C SER A 397 -1.48 -3.35 47.58
N THR A 398 -1.16 -2.73 48.69
CA THR A 398 -2.05 -2.52 49.84
C THR A 398 -2.12 -1.03 50.18
N GLY A 399 -1.67 -0.15 49.26
CA GLY A 399 -1.65 1.30 49.44
C GLY A 399 -3.03 1.96 49.36
N ASP A 400 -3.04 3.28 49.45
CA ASP A 400 -4.27 4.06 49.50
C ASP A 400 -4.99 4.15 48.15
N GLU A 401 -4.29 3.85 47.03
CA GLU A 401 -4.86 3.74 45.71
C GLU A 401 -5.82 2.55 45.57
N CYS A 402 -5.71 1.58 46.49
CA CYS A 402 -6.57 0.40 46.49
C CYS A 402 -7.91 0.69 47.14
N SER A 403 -8.99 0.64 46.36
CA SER A 403 -10.36 0.82 46.86
C SER A 403 -10.83 -0.40 47.65
N ILE A 404 -10.40 -1.59 47.24
CA ILE A 404 -10.74 -2.86 47.84
C ILE A 404 -9.42 -3.62 48.12
N ILE A 405 -9.23 -4.16 49.30
CA ILE A 405 -8.05 -4.99 49.63
C ILE A 405 -8.52 -6.41 49.91
N ILE A 406 -7.87 -7.37 49.26
CA ILE A 406 -8.16 -8.79 49.42
C ILE A 406 -7.05 -9.45 50.24
N GLU A 407 -7.46 -10.10 51.32
CA GLU A 407 -6.60 -10.86 52.19
C GLU A 407 -7.24 -12.21 52.52
N ASP A 408 -6.51 -13.29 52.28
CA ASP A 408 -6.94 -14.68 52.50
C ASP A 408 -8.34 -15.02 51.94
N GLY A 409 -8.67 -14.42 50.76
CA GLY A 409 -9.95 -14.63 50.07
C GLY A 409 -11.13 -13.84 50.62
N TYR A 410 -10.91 -12.87 51.46
CA TYR A 410 -11.90 -11.93 52.01
C TYR A 410 -11.55 -10.49 51.60
N ALA A 411 -12.56 -9.62 51.53
CA ALA A 411 -12.34 -8.18 51.39
C ALA A 411 -12.15 -7.58 52.80
N THR A 412 -10.99 -6.96 53.06
CA THR A 412 -10.65 -6.37 54.35
C THR A 412 -10.80 -4.85 54.40
N LYS A 413 -10.77 -4.16 53.21
CA LYS A 413 -11.06 -2.74 53.07
C LYS A 413 -12.08 -2.58 51.92
N ASN A 414 -13.20 -1.95 52.20
CA ASN A 414 -14.19 -1.50 51.21
C ASN A 414 -14.35 0.00 51.41
N ASN A 415 -13.66 0.82 50.65
CA ASN A 415 -13.92 2.25 50.58
C ASN A 415 -15.14 2.45 49.65
N THR A 416 -16.35 2.30 50.21
CA THR A 416 -17.53 2.85 49.59
C THR A 416 -17.49 4.37 49.77
N VAL A 417 -17.26 5.12 48.72
CA VAL A 417 -17.54 6.56 48.71
C VAL A 417 -19.06 6.71 48.59
N ALA A 418 -19.77 6.37 49.66
CA ALA A 418 -21.09 6.90 49.90
C ALA A 418 -20.89 8.19 50.69
N LYS A 419 -21.03 9.36 50.09
CA LYS A 419 -21.47 10.52 50.83
C LYS A 419 -22.85 10.18 51.38
N GLU A 420 -22.87 9.73 52.64
CA GLU A 420 -24.08 9.78 53.44
C GLU A 420 -24.55 11.22 53.45
N THR A 421 -25.59 11.53 52.71
CA THR A 421 -26.47 12.63 53.02
C THR A 421 -27.09 12.31 54.37
N GLU A 422 -26.55 12.87 55.47
CA GLU A 422 -27.20 12.90 56.78
C GLU A 422 -28.63 13.45 56.58
N ILE A 423 -29.59 12.54 56.51
CA ILE A 423 -30.97 12.88 56.75
C ILE A 423 -31.06 13.08 58.27
N LYS A 424 -30.94 14.36 58.72
CA LYS A 424 -31.29 14.74 60.06
C LYS A 424 -32.80 14.47 60.26
N ASN A 425 -33.08 13.32 60.88
CA ASN A 425 -34.36 13.05 61.46
C ASN A 425 -34.54 13.95 62.70
N THR A 426 -35.03 15.15 62.50
CA THR A 426 -35.65 15.94 63.56
C THR A 426 -37.03 15.40 63.85
N TRP A 427 -37.11 14.36 64.66
CA TRP A 427 -38.38 13.97 65.28
C TRP A 427 -38.48 14.66 66.61
N THR A 428 -39.14 15.86 66.66
CA THR A 428 -39.61 16.48 67.87
C THR A 428 -40.92 15.89 68.26
N GLY A 429 -40.90 14.90 69.16
CA GLY A 429 -42.08 14.43 69.83
C GLY A 429 -42.59 15.47 70.86
N LYS A 430 -43.76 15.95 70.65
CA LYS A 430 -44.61 16.52 71.73
C LYS A 430 -46.01 15.94 71.57
N GLY A 431 -46.48 15.39 72.63
CA GLY A 431 -47.89 15.11 72.75
C GLY A 431 -48.24 13.94 73.64
N ALA A 432 -48.61 14.30 74.82
CA ALA A 432 -49.19 13.61 75.90
C ALA A 432 -50.49 12.85 75.56
N PHE A 433 -50.67 11.90 76.36
CA PHE A 433 -51.75 11.04 76.86
C PHE A 433 -51.66 9.60 76.41
#